data_e3c953219c96f8e3202e46950869ac8f
#
_entry.id   e3c953219c96f8e3202e46950869ac8f
#
_cell.length_a   1.000
_cell.length_b   1.000
_cell.length_c   1.000
_cell.angle_alpha   90.00
_cell.angle_beta   90.00
_cell.angle_gamma   90.00
#
_symmetry.space_group_name_H-M   'P 1'
#
loop_
_entity.id
_entity.type
_entity.pdbx_description
1 polymer ?
#
loop_
_entity_poly.entity_id
_entity_poly.type
_entity_poly.pdbx_seq_one_letter_code
_entity_poly.pdbx_strand_id
1 'polypeptide(L)'
;MVKTDDPGASHLEKWTEITLLPEWEEEYYLVYTAKKHGKWVMLKTLKPEYADNPDMRAMIEKEFDVRYNLAHPHIVMINDFEDVPGLGRCIITDDVYGDSLRKLIDEGKVTPEIIEKLRHDLVDAIDYIQTNHIVHHPIRPETIIFTENIGNLKLIDVGFDQRQHMEPADMSEDIYNYGLVLSEALES
;
A
#
# COMPACT_ATOMS: atom_id res chain seq x y z
N MET A 1 13.85 -12.21 40.75
CA MET A 1 13.46 -11.56 40.50
C MET A 1 12.89 -11.17 39.52
N VAL A 2 12.48 -10.81 39.14
CA VAL A 2 11.92 -10.61 38.26
C VAL A 2 11.47 -9.74 37.78
N LYS A 3 11.44 -9.27 37.53
CA LYS A 3 11.20 -8.57 37.05
C LYS A 3 10.72 -8.28 36.19
N THR A 4 10.81 -8.47 35.95
CA THR A 4 10.53 -8.34 34.86
C THR A 4 9.30 -8.08 34.53
N ASP A 5 8.59 -8.07 35.14
CA ASP A 5 7.39 -7.56 34.96
C ASP A 5 7.38 -6.13 34.98
N ASP A 6 8.48 -5.59 34.68
CA ASP A 6 8.62 -4.22 34.31
C ASP A 6 7.57 -3.90 33.28
N PRO A 7 6.66 -2.99 33.54
CA PRO A 7 5.66 -2.58 32.57
C PRO A 7 6.28 -2.08 31.28
N GLY A 8 7.50 -1.59 31.32
CA GLY A 8 8.24 -1.22 30.14
C GLY A 8 8.59 -2.39 29.25
N ALA A 9 8.63 -3.60 29.79
CA ALA A 9 8.97 -4.77 29.00
C ALA A 9 7.97 -5.01 27.89
N SER A 10 6.70 -4.70 28.12
CA SER A 10 5.68 -4.87 27.07
C SER A 10 5.88 -3.87 25.94
N HIS A 11 6.50 -2.73 26.19
CA HIS A 11 6.83 -1.76 25.16
C HIS A 11 7.98 -2.22 24.28
N LEU A 12 8.76 -3.18 24.77
CA LEU A 12 9.85 -3.77 24.00
C LEU A 12 9.37 -4.89 23.10
N GLU A 13 8.13 -5.32 23.25
CA GLU A 13 7.56 -6.31 22.37
C GLU A 13 7.45 -5.71 20.97
N LYS A 14 8.15 -6.36 20.04
CA LYS A 14 8.30 -5.80 18.70
C LYS A 14 6.97 -5.72 17.97
N TRP A 15 6.17 -6.76 18.03
CA TRP A 15 4.93 -6.88 17.28
C TRP A 15 3.73 -7.03 18.20
N THR A 16 2.76 -6.12 18.06
CA THR A 16 1.51 -6.17 18.82
C THR A 16 0.34 -5.74 17.92
N GLU A 17 -0.87 -6.09 18.37
CA GLU A 17 -2.12 -5.67 17.72
C GLU A 17 -2.18 -6.01 16.24
N ILE A 18 -1.73 -7.22 15.87
CA ILE A 18 -1.78 -7.70 14.49
C ILE A 18 -3.22 -7.99 14.12
N THR A 19 -3.76 -7.29 13.11
CA THR A 19 -5.16 -7.36 12.71
C THR A 19 -5.27 -7.48 11.20
N LEU A 20 -5.98 -8.51 10.72
CA LEU A 20 -6.23 -8.71 9.30
C LEU A 20 -7.14 -7.62 8.74
N LEU A 21 -6.82 -7.15 7.54
CA LEU A 21 -7.66 -6.23 6.76
C LEU A 21 -8.27 -7.01 5.59
N PRO A 22 -9.48 -7.58 5.76
CA PRO A 22 -10.06 -8.44 4.73
C PRO A 22 -10.33 -7.72 3.41
N GLU A 23 -10.64 -6.43 3.46
CA GLU A 23 -10.96 -5.62 2.27
C GLU A 23 -9.77 -5.43 1.34
N TRP A 24 -8.57 -5.71 1.80
CA TRP A 24 -7.36 -5.55 1.01
C TRP A 24 -6.70 -6.88 0.62
N GLU A 25 -7.45 -7.97 0.77
CA GLU A 25 -6.98 -9.28 0.32
C GLU A 25 -6.78 -9.28 -1.19
N GLU A 26 -5.65 -9.87 -1.63
CA GLU A 26 -5.33 -10.08 -3.04
C GLU A 26 -5.27 -11.59 -3.32
N GLU A 27 -5.08 -11.94 -4.58
CA GLU A 27 -5.08 -13.35 -4.97
C GLU A 27 -4.09 -14.20 -4.16
N TYR A 28 -2.87 -13.68 -3.96
CA TYR A 28 -1.81 -14.41 -3.27
C TYR A 28 -1.46 -13.82 -1.91
N TYR A 29 -1.99 -12.66 -1.55
CA TYR A 29 -1.54 -11.90 -0.41
C TYR A 29 -2.64 -11.58 0.58
N LEU A 30 -2.23 -11.50 1.85
CA LEU A 30 -3.04 -10.92 2.92
C LEU A 30 -2.37 -9.62 3.39
N VAL A 31 -3.18 -8.69 3.85
CA VAL A 31 -2.73 -7.42 4.38
C VAL A 31 -3.22 -7.28 5.82
N TYR A 32 -2.34 -6.83 6.69
CA TYR A 32 -2.62 -6.63 8.12
C TYR A 32 -2.20 -5.23 8.52
N THR A 33 -2.82 -4.70 9.59
CA THR A 33 -2.20 -3.64 10.37
C THR A 33 -1.57 -4.27 11.61
N ALA A 34 -0.57 -3.61 12.16
CA ALA A 34 0.09 -4.05 13.37
C ALA A 34 0.82 -2.88 14.01
N LYS A 35 1.25 -3.06 15.26
CA LYS A 35 2.21 -2.15 15.87
C LYS A 35 3.58 -2.80 15.91
N LYS A 36 4.56 -2.11 15.39
CA LYS A 36 5.97 -2.49 15.50
C LYS A 36 6.63 -1.52 16.47
N HIS A 37 7.05 -2.00 17.62
CA HIS A 37 7.58 -1.16 18.71
C HIS A 37 6.63 0.00 19.04
N GLY A 38 5.33 -0.27 19.06
CA GLY A 38 4.32 0.72 19.38
C GLY A 38 3.90 1.64 18.24
N LYS A 39 4.53 1.55 17.08
CA LYS A 39 4.19 2.37 15.91
C LYS A 39 3.33 1.57 14.94
N TRP A 40 2.25 2.18 14.48
CA TRP A 40 1.39 1.54 13.48
C TRP A 40 2.10 1.37 12.14
N VAL A 41 1.99 0.16 11.60
CA VAL A 41 2.52 -0.20 10.28
C VAL A 41 1.52 -1.08 9.56
N MET A 42 1.72 -1.24 8.25
CA MET A 42 0.97 -2.20 7.45
C MET A 42 1.89 -3.32 7.03
N LEU A 43 1.35 -4.53 6.96
CA LEU A 43 2.08 -5.74 6.61
C LEU A 43 1.41 -6.38 5.41
N LYS A 44 2.19 -6.71 4.39
CA LYS A 44 1.73 -7.50 3.25
C LYS A 44 2.53 -8.79 3.20
N THR A 45 1.83 -9.92 3.20
CA THR A 45 2.47 -11.23 3.24
C THR A 45 1.71 -12.23 2.37
N LEU A 46 2.39 -13.31 2.00
CA LEU A 46 1.75 -14.38 1.26
C LEU A 46 0.71 -15.10 2.12
N LYS A 47 -0.37 -15.54 1.50
CA LYS A 47 -1.33 -16.42 2.16
C LYS A 47 -0.63 -17.70 2.60
N PRO A 48 -1.05 -18.32 3.72
CA PRO A 48 -0.39 -19.52 4.25
C PRO A 48 -0.20 -20.63 3.21
N GLU A 49 -1.17 -20.83 2.32
CA GLU A 49 -1.09 -21.88 1.30
C GLU A 49 0.01 -21.65 0.27
N TYR A 50 0.53 -20.42 0.17
CA TYR A 50 1.60 -20.06 -0.77
C TYR A 50 2.95 -19.81 -0.09
N ALA A 51 2.98 -19.82 1.25
CA ALA A 51 4.15 -19.38 2.01
C ALA A 51 5.42 -20.19 1.74
N ASP A 52 5.28 -21.47 1.42
CA ASP A 52 6.41 -22.35 1.15
C ASP A 52 6.67 -22.56 -0.35
N ASN A 53 5.89 -21.93 -1.20
CA ASN A 53 6.08 -22.03 -2.65
C ASN A 53 7.26 -21.16 -3.10
N PRO A 54 8.32 -21.74 -3.71
CA PRO A 54 9.52 -20.98 -4.09
C PRO A 54 9.22 -19.83 -5.07
N ASP A 55 8.29 -20.04 -6.01
CA ASP A 55 7.97 -19.02 -7.00
C ASP A 55 7.24 -17.85 -6.36
N MET A 56 6.35 -18.12 -5.42
CA MET A 56 5.62 -17.08 -4.68
C MET A 56 6.56 -16.32 -3.76
N ARG A 57 7.49 -17.01 -3.11
CA ARG A 57 8.50 -16.36 -2.28
C ARG A 57 9.39 -15.44 -3.11
N ALA A 58 9.80 -15.87 -4.28
CA ALA A 58 10.57 -15.02 -5.19
C ALA A 58 9.76 -13.80 -5.63
N MET A 59 8.46 -13.97 -5.83
CA MET A 59 7.57 -12.88 -6.23
C MET A 59 7.47 -11.79 -5.16
N ILE A 60 7.28 -12.15 -3.89
CA ILE A 60 7.19 -11.15 -2.83
C ILE A 60 8.54 -10.47 -2.58
N GLU A 61 9.64 -11.20 -2.71
CA GLU A 61 10.98 -10.62 -2.60
C GLU A 61 11.21 -9.60 -3.71
N LYS A 62 10.78 -9.89 -4.92
CA LYS A 62 10.89 -8.97 -6.05
C LYS A 62 10.02 -7.74 -5.82
N GLU A 63 8.83 -7.90 -5.31
CA GLU A 63 7.97 -6.77 -4.97
C GLU A 63 8.67 -5.85 -3.97
N PHE A 64 9.25 -6.42 -2.93
CA PHE A 64 10.00 -5.64 -1.96
C PHE A 64 11.15 -4.88 -2.62
N ASP A 65 11.96 -5.55 -3.43
CA ASP A 65 13.12 -4.93 -4.07
C ASP A 65 12.71 -3.75 -4.96
N VAL A 66 11.66 -3.91 -5.74
CA VAL A 66 11.17 -2.85 -6.61
C VAL A 66 10.64 -1.68 -5.80
N ARG A 67 9.77 -1.94 -4.83
CA ARG A 67 9.10 -0.89 -4.07
C ARG A 67 10.03 -0.18 -3.10
N TYR A 68 11.02 -0.89 -2.57
CA TYR A 68 11.97 -0.30 -1.61
C TYR A 68 12.75 0.87 -2.20
N ASN A 69 12.95 0.86 -3.50
CA ASN A 69 13.70 1.90 -4.19
C ASN A 69 12.83 3.06 -4.68
N LEU A 70 11.52 3.01 -4.43
CA LEU A 70 10.63 4.11 -4.81
C LEU A 70 10.61 5.18 -3.72
N ALA A 71 10.67 6.43 -4.14
CA ALA A 71 10.59 7.57 -3.24
C ALA A 71 9.77 8.67 -3.91
N HIS A 72 8.53 8.84 -3.47
CA HIS A 72 7.62 9.82 -4.04
C HIS A 72 6.64 10.29 -2.95
N PRO A 73 6.31 11.58 -2.89
CA PRO A 73 5.44 12.10 -1.84
C PRO A 73 4.02 11.54 -1.85
N HIS A 74 3.56 11.02 -2.98
CA HIS A 74 2.20 10.49 -3.13
C HIS A 74 2.17 8.96 -3.25
N ILE A 75 3.25 8.29 -2.91
CA ILE A 75 3.33 6.83 -2.88
C ILE A 75 3.83 6.41 -1.51
N VAL A 76 3.15 5.44 -0.89
CA VAL A 76 3.56 4.96 0.42
C VAL A 76 4.94 4.29 0.32
N MET A 77 5.81 4.58 1.28
CA MET A 77 7.16 4.04 1.31
C MET A 77 7.20 2.70 2.01
N ILE A 78 8.02 1.80 1.48
CA ILE A 78 8.35 0.55 2.15
C ILE A 78 9.45 0.82 3.17
N ASN A 79 9.28 0.28 4.37
CA ASN A 79 10.25 0.44 5.45
C ASN A 79 11.19 -0.75 5.57
N ASP A 80 10.68 -1.97 5.41
CA ASP A 80 11.45 -3.17 5.67
C ASP A 80 10.78 -4.42 5.09
N PHE A 81 11.50 -5.53 5.16
CA PHE A 81 11.03 -6.85 4.77
C PHE A 81 11.58 -7.84 5.78
N GLU A 82 10.73 -8.35 6.68
CA GLU A 82 11.19 -9.21 7.77
C GLU A 82 10.15 -10.24 8.17
N ASP A 83 10.60 -11.23 8.94
CA ASP A 83 9.72 -12.25 9.48
C ASP A 83 8.90 -11.70 10.63
N VAL A 84 7.59 -11.90 10.57
CA VAL A 84 6.66 -11.51 11.64
C VAL A 84 6.08 -12.78 12.25
N PRO A 85 6.15 -12.94 13.56
CA PRO A 85 5.65 -14.16 14.21
C PRO A 85 4.21 -14.48 13.84
N GLY A 86 3.98 -15.70 13.39
CA GLY A 86 2.67 -16.18 12.97
C GLY A 86 2.26 -15.83 11.55
N LEU A 87 2.98 -14.93 10.87
CA LEU A 87 2.65 -14.49 9.52
C LEU A 87 3.69 -14.90 8.47
N GLY A 88 4.97 -14.98 8.85
CA GLY A 88 6.07 -15.22 7.92
C GLY A 88 6.67 -13.91 7.40
N ARG A 89 7.28 -13.96 6.23
CA ARG A 89 7.93 -12.80 5.62
C ARG A 89 6.90 -11.76 5.20
N CYS A 90 7.07 -10.55 5.68
CA CYS A 90 6.17 -9.43 5.41
C CYS A 90 6.91 -8.23 4.84
N ILE A 91 6.29 -7.60 3.85
CA ILE A 91 6.66 -6.26 3.43
C ILE A 91 6.01 -5.30 4.43
N ILE A 92 6.81 -4.41 4.99
CA ILE A 92 6.37 -3.47 6.03
C ILE A 92 6.36 -2.06 5.45
N THR A 93 5.20 -1.41 5.55
CA THR A 93 5.05 -0.01 5.15
C THR A 93 4.54 0.81 6.33
N ASP A 94 4.68 2.13 6.23
CA ASP A 94 4.01 3.00 7.17
C ASP A 94 2.49 2.81 7.06
N ASP A 95 1.79 2.91 8.16
CA ASP A 95 0.34 3.01 8.12
C ASP A 95 -0.03 4.43 7.66
N VAL A 96 -1.03 4.51 6.82
CA VAL A 96 -1.48 5.79 6.28
C VAL A 96 -2.82 6.13 6.91
N TYR A 97 -2.80 7.09 7.83
CA TYR A 97 -4.01 7.54 8.51
C TYR A 97 -4.81 8.46 7.61
N GLY A 98 -6.02 8.05 7.28
CA GLY A 98 -6.90 8.85 6.44
C GLY A 98 -8.01 8.02 5.84
N ASP A 99 -8.79 8.65 4.97
CA ASP A 99 -9.91 8.01 4.31
C ASP A 99 -9.54 7.62 2.89
N SER A 100 -9.98 6.43 2.47
CA SER A 100 -9.83 6.03 1.07
C SER A 100 -10.77 6.85 0.19
N LEU A 101 -10.41 6.99 -1.08
CA LEU A 101 -11.32 7.61 -2.04
C LEU A 101 -12.63 6.84 -2.11
N ARG A 102 -12.58 5.52 -2.00
CA ARG A 102 -13.80 4.69 -1.96
C ARG A 102 -14.73 5.15 -0.84
N LYS A 103 -14.21 5.34 0.35
CA LYS A 103 -15.01 5.80 1.48
C LYS A 103 -15.60 7.18 1.22
N LEU A 104 -14.80 8.10 0.68
CA LEU A 104 -15.26 9.44 0.36
C LEU A 104 -16.37 9.44 -0.70
N ILE A 105 -16.25 8.59 -1.72
CA ILE A 105 -17.28 8.43 -2.74
C ILE A 105 -18.58 7.90 -2.10
N ASP A 106 -18.47 6.81 -1.33
CA ASP A 106 -19.63 6.15 -0.74
C ASP A 106 -20.37 7.05 0.26
N GLU A 107 -19.64 7.93 0.94
CA GLU A 107 -20.23 8.85 1.92
C GLU A 107 -20.59 10.21 1.33
N GLY A 108 -20.44 10.40 0.03
CA GLY A 108 -20.77 11.66 -0.63
C GLY A 108 -19.89 12.81 -0.19
N LYS A 109 -18.62 12.54 0.13
CA LYS A 109 -17.69 13.55 0.67
C LYS A 109 -16.61 13.98 -0.32
N VAL A 110 -16.79 13.69 -1.60
CA VAL A 110 -15.85 14.14 -2.63
C VAL A 110 -16.05 15.63 -2.89
N THR A 111 -15.01 16.41 -2.65
CA THR A 111 -15.03 17.86 -2.82
C THR A 111 -14.25 18.26 -4.07
N PRO A 112 -14.41 19.52 -4.56
CA PRO A 112 -13.56 20.02 -5.63
C PRO A 112 -12.06 19.93 -5.33
N GLU A 113 -11.67 20.09 -4.07
CA GLU A 113 -10.29 19.96 -3.65
C GLU A 113 -9.78 18.53 -3.87
N ILE A 114 -10.59 17.54 -3.54
CA ILE A 114 -10.25 16.12 -3.77
C ILE A 114 -10.09 15.86 -5.27
N ILE A 115 -10.97 16.37 -6.09
CA ILE A 115 -10.87 16.24 -7.56
C ILE A 115 -9.55 16.84 -8.06
N GLU A 116 -9.18 18.02 -7.54
CA GLU A 116 -7.94 18.66 -7.94
C GLU A 116 -6.70 17.83 -7.54
N LYS A 117 -6.73 17.23 -6.36
CA LYS A 117 -5.66 16.33 -5.92
C LYS A 117 -5.56 15.09 -6.82
N LEU A 118 -6.69 14.54 -7.26
CA LEU A 118 -6.67 13.43 -8.21
C LEU A 118 -6.04 13.85 -9.53
N ARG A 119 -6.35 15.05 -10.01
CA ARG A 119 -5.81 15.54 -11.29
C ARG A 119 -4.32 15.86 -11.21
N HIS A 120 -3.84 16.29 -10.08
CA HIS A 120 -2.44 16.70 -9.90
C HIS A 120 -1.60 15.59 -9.30
N ASP A 121 -1.96 15.17 -8.10
CA ASP A 121 -1.09 14.33 -7.30
C ASP A 121 -1.11 12.88 -7.77
N LEU A 122 -2.28 12.37 -8.17
CA LEU A 122 -2.37 11.01 -8.69
C LEU A 122 -1.66 10.90 -10.05
N VAL A 123 -1.82 11.89 -10.91
CA VAL A 123 -1.12 11.92 -12.20
C VAL A 123 0.38 11.97 -12.00
N ASP A 124 0.85 12.74 -11.03
CA ASP A 124 2.27 12.83 -10.71
C ASP A 124 2.82 11.49 -10.22
N ALA A 125 2.07 10.79 -9.39
CA ALA A 125 2.44 9.45 -8.93
C ALA A 125 2.49 8.44 -10.08
N ILE A 126 1.50 8.47 -10.98
CA ILE A 126 1.46 7.59 -12.16
C ILE A 126 2.67 7.86 -13.07
N ASP A 127 2.96 9.11 -13.31
CA ASP A 127 4.11 9.50 -14.14
C ASP A 127 5.42 8.98 -13.54
N TYR A 128 5.56 9.09 -12.23
CA TYR A 128 6.73 8.56 -11.52
C TYR A 128 6.84 7.04 -11.67
N ILE A 129 5.73 6.32 -11.51
CA ILE A 129 5.70 4.86 -11.66
C ILE A 129 6.13 4.47 -13.08
N GLN A 130 5.58 5.13 -14.08
CA GLN A 130 5.91 4.85 -15.49
C GLN A 130 7.37 5.18 -15.81
N THR A 131 7.88 6.28 -15.28
CA THR A 131 9.28 6.68 -15.46
C THR A 131 10.23 5.65 -14.86
N ASN A 132 9.82 4.96 -13.82
CA ASN A 132 10.60 3.88 -13.20
C ASN A 132 10.33 2.51 -13.80
N HIS A 133 9.58 2.45 -14.91
CA HIS A 133 9.28 1.22 -15.63
C HIS A 133 8.58 0.17 -14.78
N ILE A 134 7.66 0.60 -13.93
CA ILE A 134 6.91 -0.29 -13.05
C ILE A 134 5.54 -0.57 -13.64
N VAL A 135 5.20 -1.84 -13.71
CA VAL A 135 3.86 -2.32 -14.01
C VAL A 135 3.20 -2.60 -12.67
N HIS A 136 2.06 -1.99 -12.41
CA HIS A 136 1.45 -2.07 -11.09
C HIS A 136 0.03 -2.61 -11.19
N HIS A 137 -0.54 -2.88 -10.02
CA HIS A 137 -1.95 -3.22 -9.90
C HIS A 137 -2.82 -2.08 -10.40
N PRO A 138 -4.03 -2.39 -10.87
CA PRO A 138 -4.95 -1.35 -11.33
C PRO A 138 -5.14 -0.28 -10.26
N ILE A 139 -5.05 0.97 -10.66
CA ILE A 139 -5.34 2.09 -9.78
C ILE A 139 -6.83 2.10 -9.52
N ARG A 140 -7.22 2.15 -8.26
CA ARG A 140 -8.62 2.03 -7.85
C ARG A 140 -8.88 2.87 -6.60
N PRO A 141 -10.15 3.26 -6.36
CA PRO A 141 -10.47 4.13 -5.23
C PRO A 141 -10.08 3.56 -3.86
N GLU A 142 -10.04 2.23 -3.72
CA GLU A 142 -9.72 1.57 -2.45
C GLU A 142 -8.26 1.79 -2.03
N THR A 143 -7.35 1.98 -2.97
CA THR A 143 -5.92 2.12 -2.68
C THR A 143 -5.41 3.56 -2.75
N ILE A 144 -6.30 4.52 -2.91
CA ILE A 144 -5.98 5.94 -2.88
C ILE A 144 -6.45 6.50 -1.54
N ILE A 145 -5.51 6.92 -0.70
CA ILE A 145 -5.81 7.41 0.65
C ILE A 145 -5.55 8.91 0.70
N PHE A 146 -6.48 9.64 1.29
CA PHE A 146 -6.28 11.05 1.64
C PHE A 146 -5.97 11.12 3.13
N THR A 147 -4.80 11.60 3.48
CA THR A 147 -4.36 11.67 4.86
C THR A 147 -5.27 12.60 5.66
N GLU A 148 -5.20 12.49 6.99
CA GLU A 148 -6.05 13.28 7.88
C GLU A 148 -6.10 14.76 7.49
N ASN A 149 -7.29 15.32 7.58
CA ASN A 149 -7.57 16.71 7.20
C ASN A 149 -7.33 16.99 5.72
N ILE A 150 -7.41 15.96 4.89
CA ILE A 150 -7.23 16.06 3.43
C ILE A 150 -5.89 16.73 3.11
N GLY A 151 -4.86 16.30 3.84
CA GLY A 151 -3.54 16.89 3.67
C GLY A 151 -2.82 16.37 2.43
N ASN A 152 -2.75 15.05 2.25
CA ASN A 152 -1.94 14.47 1.19
C ASN A 152 -2.60 13.24 0.60
N LEU A 153 -2.50 13.09 -0.71
CA LEU A 153 -2.91 11.87 -1.39
C LEU A 153 -1.76 10.87 -1.33
N LYS A 154 -2.07 9.64 -0.94
CA LYS A 154 -1.11 8.53 -0.93
C LYS A 154 -1.68 7.33 -1.68
N LEU A 155 -0.93 6.85 -2.66
CA LEU A 155 -1.20 5.58 -3.31
C LEU A 155 -0.51 4.50 -2.48
N ILE A 156 -1.31 3.60 -1.89
CA ILE A 156 -0.78 2.64 -0.91
C ILE A 156 -0.36 1.32 -1.51
N ASP A 157 -0.81 1.02 -2.71
CA ASP A 157 -0.40 -0.18 -3.41
C ASP A 157 0.00 0.20 -4.82
N VAL A 158 1.28 0.05 -5.10
CA VAL A 158 1.82 0.26 -6.44
C VAL A 158 2.22 -1.11 -6.97
N GLY A 159 2.58 -1.26 -8.15
CA GLY A 159 2.97 -2.55 -8.68
C GLY A 159 4.28 -3.06 -8.12
N PHE A 160 4.55 -4.27 -8.42
CA PHE A 160 5.72 -4.98 -7.93
C PHE A 160 6.60 -5.50 -9.06
N ASP A 161 6.22 -5.31 -10.31
CA ASP A 161 7.00 -5.78 -11.44
C ASP A 161 7.66 -4.59 -12.14
N GLN A 162 8.98 -4.67 -12.26
CA GLN A 162 9.76 -3.66 -12.98
C GLN A 162 10.25 -4.27 -14.28
N ARG A 163 9.99 -3.59 -15.38
CA ARG A 163 10.41 -4.02 -16.71
C ARG A 163 11.59 -3.20 -17.19
N GLN A 164 12.42 -3.81 -18.02
CA GLN A 164 13.50 -3.08 -18.66
C GLN A 164 12.95 -2.08 -19.67
N HIS A 165 11.80 -2.38 -20.24
CA HIS A 165 11.17 -1.57 -21.26
C HIS A 165 9.66 -1.60 -21.09
N MET A 166 9.03 -0.42 -21.13
CA MET A 166 7.58 -0.27 -21.02
C MET A 166 6.96 -0.27 -22.41
N GLU A 167 5.98 -1.14 -22.61
CA GLU A 167 5.21 -1.15 -23.84
C GLU A 167 4.10 -0.10 -23.77
N PRO A 168 3.65 0.43 -24.94
CA PRO A 168 2.54 1.38 -24.93
C PRO A 168 1.28 0.85 -24.24
N ALA A 169 1.02 -0.45 -24.29
CA ALA A 169 -0.14 -1.04 -23.62
C ALA A 169 -0.06 -0.91 -22.11
N ASP A 170 1.13 -1.04 -21.54
CA ASP A 170 1.33 -0.89 -20.08
C ASP A 170 0.99 0.53 -19.62
N MET A 171 1.38 1.51 -20.43
CA MET A 171 1.13 2.92 -20.13
C MET A 171 -0.35 3.29 -20.32
N SER A 172 -0.97 2.73 -21.34
CA SER A 172 -2.38 3.00 -21.66
C SER A 172 -3.32 2.49 -20.56
N GLU A 173 -2.97 1.39 -19.92
CA GLU A 173 -3.79 0.82 -18.84
C GLU A 173 -3.85 1.76 -17.65
N ASP A 174 -2.75 2.41 -17.31
CA ASP A 174 -2.71 3.37 -16.21
C ASP A 174 -3.62 4.56 -16.49
N ILE A 175 -3.56 5.07 -17.71
CA ILE A 175 -4.39 6.20 -18.12
C ILE A 175 -5.86 5.82 -18.09
N TYR A 176 -6.19 4.62 -18.54
CA TYR A 176 -7.56 4.12 -18.52
C TYR A 176 -8.08 4.01 -17.07
N ASN A 177 -7.30 3.40 -16.20
CA ASN A 177 -7.68 3.24 -14.78
C ASN A 177 -7.82 4.60 -14.09
N TYR A 178 -6.93 5.53 -14.38
CA TYR A 178 -7.04 6.90 -13.88
C TYR A 178 -8.37 7.54 -14.33
N GLY A 179 -8.72 7.37 -15.59
CA GLY A 179 -9.98 7.90 -16.13
C GLY A 179 -11.20 7.34 -15.43
N LEU A 180 -11.20 6.03 -15.13
CA LEU A 180 -12.29 5.39 -14.39
C LEU A 180 -12.41 5.95 -12.97
N VAL A 181 -11.29 6.09 -12.27
CA VAL A 181 -11.26 6.64 -10.91
C VAL A 181 -11.80 8.07 -10.91
N LEU A 182 -11.31 8.91 -11.80
CA LEU A 182 -11.74 10.31 -11.89
C LEU A 182 -13.22 10.41 -12.22
N SER A 183 -13.71 9.62 -13.16
CA SER A 183 -15.12 9.61 -13.54
C SER A 183 -16.01 9.23 -12.36
N GLU A 184 -15.65 8.20 -11.63
CA GLU A 184 -16.42 7.76 -10.46
C GLU A 184 -16.45 8.84 -9.38
N ALA A 185 -15.34 9.49 -9.15
CA ALA A 185 -15.26 10.59 -8.18
C ALA A 185 -16.11 11.78 -8.60
N LEU A 186 -16.12 12.12 -9.90
CA LEU A 186 -16.90 13.24 -10.42
C LEU A 186 -18.40 12.98 -10.37
N GLU A 187 -18.80 11.73 -10.50
CA GLU A 187 -20.21 11.34 -10.49
C GLU A 187 -20.76 11.15 -9.08
N SER A 188 -19.93 11.17 -8.08
CA SER A 188 -20.33 10.91 -6.70
C SER A 188 -21.04 12.09 -6.03
#